data_d46ea4011673be382ae8a82b9bc33900
#
_entry.id   d46ea4011673be382ae8a82b9bc33900
#
_cell.length_a   1.000
_cell.length_b   1.000
_cell.length_c   1.000
_cell.angle_alpha   90.00
_cell.angle_beta   90.00
_cell.angle_gamma   90.00
#
_symmetry.space_group_name_H-M   'P 1'
#
loop_
_entity.id
_entity.type
_entity.pdbx_description
1 polymer ?
#
loop_
_entity_poly.entity_id
_entity_poly.type
_entity_poly.pdbx_seq_one_letter_code
_entity_poly.pdbx_strand_id
1 'polypeptide(L)'
;VSTSFSEQELAVIRKHGSVLLFPVLLLGATGGVFFFVESKLNQAWQHQALLTFVLLFALIFWLLPSIRFFTNKYEITSNRVVVHRGLTGNRIEEASWGELTGVSVTKTFGLWIRGAGDLRLHREFGADLVLQGVPKAKRLARDIEGFMTKRSGMGK
;
A
#
# COMPACT_ATOMS: atom_id res chain seq x y z
N VAL A 1 -37.19 1.12 14.58
CA VAL A 1 -37.01 1.57 13.20
C VAL A 1 -35.57 2.02 13.07
N SER A 2 -34.68 1.10 12.68
CA SER A 2 -33.27 1.40 12.38
C SER A 2 -33.23 2.10 11.04
N THR A 3 -33.13 3.41 11.04
CA THR A 3 -32.72 4.17 9.86
C THR A 3 -31.27 3.80 9.59
N SER A 4 -31.05 2.80 8.74
CA SER A 4 -29.78 2.60 8.08
C SER A 4 -29.54 3.80 7.19
N PHE A 5 -28.82 4.80 7.71
CA PHE A 5 -28.22 5.81 6.86
C PHE A 5 -27.34 5.03 5.87
N SER A 6 -27.71 5.04 4.60
CA SER A 6 -26.90 4.43 3.56
C SER A 6 -25.56 5.16 3.54
N GLU A 7 -24.55 4.52 4.11
CA GLU A 7 -23.18 5.00 4.08
C GLU A 7 -22.75 5.04 2.61
N GLN A 8 -22.60 6.24 2.06
CA GLN A 8 -22.17 6.40 0.67
C GLN A 8 -20.67 6.14 0.59
N GLU A 9 -20.33 5.13 -0.18
CA GLU A 9 -18.96 4.84 -0.55
C GLU A 9 -18.46 5.93 -1.51
N LEU A 10 -17.56 6.80 -1.05
CA LEU A 10 -17.06 7.94 -1.83
C LEU A 10 -15.95 7.53 -2.79
N ALA A 11 -15.06 6.64 -2.38
CA ALA A 11 -13.99 6.11 -3.21
C ALA A 11 -13.39 4.83 -2.66
N VAL A 12 -13.13 3.87 -3.53
CA VAL A 12 -12.25 2.72 -3.27
C VAL A 12 -10.91 3.00 -3.89
N ILE A 13 -9.88 3.16 -3.06
CA ILE A 13 -8.53 3.43 -3.51
C ILE A 13 -7.70 2.16 -3.45
N ARG A 14 -7.13 1.78 -4.58
CA ARG A 14 -6.15 0.69 -4.68
C ARG A 14 -4.74 1.26 -4.78
N LYS A 15 -3.76 0.51 -4.29
CA LYS A 15 -2.34 0.88 -4.42
C LYS A 15 -1.94 1.09 -5.88
N HIS A 16 -1.08 2.06 -6.12
CA HIS A 16 -0.56 2.33 -7.45
C HIS A 16 0.42 1.21 -7.89
N GLY A 17 0.30 0.75 -9.15
CA GLY A 17 1.11 -0.35 -9.70
C GLY A 17 2.63 -0.12 -9.68
N SER A 18 3.09 1.12 -9.52
CA SER A 18 4.53 1.43 -9.38
C SER A 18 5.19 0.82 -8.14
N VAL A 19 4.41 0.38 -7.15
CA VAL A 19 4.94 -0.37 -6.00
C VAL A 19 5.55 -1.71 -6.44
N LEU A 20 5.06 -2.28 -7.54
CA LEU A 20 5.58 -3.54 -8.10
C LEU A 20 6.84 -3.36 -8.95
N LEU A 21 7.21 -2.13 -9.30
CA LEU A 21 8.36 -1.86 -10.15
C LEU A 21 9.67 -2.34 -9.50
N PHE A 22 9.83 -2.10 -8.20
CA PHE A 22 11.01 -2.56 -7.47
C PHE A 22 11.15 -4.08 -7.43
N PRO A 23 10.11 -4.88 -7.06
CA PRO A 23 10.16 -6.33 -7.15
C PRO A 23 10.46 -6.87 -8.55
N VAL A 24 9.92 -6.23 -9.59
CA VAL A 24 10.16 -6.63 -11.00
C VAL A 24 11.61 -6.36 -11.41
N LEU A 25 12.17 -5.20 -11.06
CA LEU A 25 13.58 -4.91 -11.29
C LEU A 25 14.51 -5.87 -10.55
N LEU A 26 14.17 -6.17 -9.30
CA LEU A 26 14.93 -7.13 -8.49
C LEU A 26 14.91 -8.53 -9.13
N LEU A 27 13.75 -8.97 -9.63
CA LEU A 27 13.61 -10.24 -10.33
C LEU A 27 14.47 -10.27 -11.60
N GLY A 28 14.46 -9.19 -12.39
CA GLY A 28 15.30 -9.07 -13.59
C GLY A 28 16.80 -9.11 -13.27
N ALA A 29 17.23 -8.39 -12.23
CA ALA A 29 18.62 -8.42 -11.75
C ALA A 29 19.03 -9.82 -11.27
N THR A 30 18.14 -10.51 -10.52
CA THR A 30 18.37 -11.87 -10.05
C THR A 30 18.53 -12.85 -11.22
N GLY A 31 17.70 -12.71 -12.26
CA GLY A 31 17.84 -13.49 -13.50
C GLY A 31 19.18 -13.26 -14.22
N GLY A 32 19.63 -12.01 -14.32
CA GLY A 32 20.92 -11.66 -14.90
C GLY A 32 22.10 -12.27 -14.12
N VAL A 33 22.07 -12.16 -12.81
CA VAL A 33 23.08 -12.78 -11.92
C VAL A 33 23.06 -14.31 -12.05
N PHE A 34 21.86 -14.91 -12.12
CA PHE A 34 21.71 -16.35 -12.33
C PHE A 34 22.44 -16.83 -13.60
N PHE A 35 22.17 -16.23 -14.74
CA PHE A 35 22.83 -16.60 -15.99
C PHE A 35 24.35 -16.40 -15.96
N PHE A 36 24.81 -15.32 -15.32
CA PHE A 36 26.23 -15.04 -15.18
C PHE A 36 26.93 -16.10 -14.32
N VAL A 37 26.34 -16.46 -13.18
CA VAL A 37 26.92 -17.46 -12.25
C VAL A 37 26.82 -18.85 -12.85
N GLU A 38 25.67 -19.20 -13.47
CA GLU A 38 25.47 -20.50 -14.10
C GLU A 38 26.56 -20.83 -15.11
N SER A 39 26.99 -19.85 -15.91
CA SER A 39 28.07 -20.02 -16.91
C SER A 39 29.44 -20.37 -16.29
N LYS A 40 29.63 -20.19 -14.99
CA LYS A 40 30.88 -20.47 -14.26
C LYS A 40 30.85 -21.79 -13.50
N LEU A 41 29.69 -22.42 -13.41
CA LEU A 41 29.51 -23.66 -12.66
C LEU A 41 29.85 -24.87 -13.54
N ASN A 42 30.60 -25.84 -12.97
CA ASN A 42 31.04 -27.03 -13.71
C ASN A 42 30.42 -28.33 -13.18
N GLN A 43 29.75 -28.29 -12.03
CA GLN A 43 29.20 -29.49 -11.37
C GLN A 43 27.67 -29.43 -11.31
N ALA A 44 27.02 -30.55 -11.61
CA ALA A 44 25.55 -30.65 -11.68
C ALA A 44 24.84 -30.24 -10.38
N TRP A 45 25.40 -30.60 -9.22
CA TRP A 45 24.79 -30.23 -7.93
C TRP A 45 24.81 -28.73 -7.64
N GLN A 46 25.81 -28.00 -8.19
CA GLN A 46 25.89 -26.53 -8.07
C GLN A 46 24.77 -25.85 -8.86
N HIS A 47 24.44 -26.35 -10.05
CA HIS A 47 23.31 -25.85 -10.83
C HIS A 47 22.00 -26.03 -10.10
N GLN A 48 21.77 -27.21 -9.50
CA GLN A 48 20.56 -27.46 -8.71
C GLN A 48 20.47 -26.57 -7.46
N ALA A 49 21.58 -26.41 -6.73
CA ALA A 49 21.65 -25.55 -5.57
C ALA A 49 21.37 -24.09 -5.92
N LEU A 50 21.97 -23.59 -7.00
CA LEU A 50 21.75 -22.24 -7.50
C LEU A 50 20.29 -22.02 -7.91
N LEU A 51 19.71 -22.96 -8.66
CA LEU A 51 18.32 -22.89 -9.09
C LEU A 51 17.36 -22.83 -7.89
N THR A 52 17.59 -23.71 -6.90
CA THR A 52 16.77 -23.72 -5.68
C THR A 52 16.86 -22.41 -4.91
N PHE A 53 18.07 -21.86 -4.78
CA PHE A 53 18.29 -20.59 -4.10
C PHE A 53 17.57 -19.44 -4.83
N VAL A 54 17.69 -19.37 -6.14
CA VAL A 54 17.04 -18.32 -6.96
C VAL A 54 15.53 -18.43 -6.90
N LEU A 55 14.98 -19.65 -6.93
CA LEU A 55 13.54 -19.86 -6.80
C LEU A 55 13.01 -19.42 -5.43
N LEU A 56 13.69 -19.77 -4.34
CA LEU A 56 13.32 -19.33 -2.99
C LEU A 56 13.43 -17.82 -2.84
N PHE A 57 14.48 -17.23 -3.38
CA PHE A 57 14.68 -15.80 -3.36
C PHE A 57 13.57 -15.07 -4.13
N ALA A 58 13.26 -15.53 -5.34
CA ALA A 58 12.17 -14.98 -6.14
C ALA A 58 10.82 -15.13 -5.44
N LEU A 59 10.54 -16.28 -4.82
CA LEU A 59 9.31 -16.52 -4.08
C LEU A 59 9.14 -15.53 -2.93
N ILE A 60 10.17 -15.32 -2.14
CA ILE A 60 10.11 -14.42 -0.97
C ILE A 60 10.03 -12.96 -1.40
N PHE A 61 10.93 -12.52 -2.28
CA PHE A 61 11.09 -11.11 -2.62
C PHE A 61 10.13 -10.59 -3.68
N TRP A 62 9.52 -11.47 -4.47
CA TRP A 62 8.55 -11.09 -5.48
C TRP A 62 7.12 -11.46 -5.11
N LEU A 63 6.87 -12.69 -4.66
CA LEU A 63 5.53 -13.18 -4.37
C LEU A 63 4.91 -12.51 -3.14
N LEU A 64 5.67 -12.37 -2.03
CA LEU A 64 5.16 -11.72 -0.82
C LEU A 64 4.73 -10.26 -1.04
N PRO A 65 5.55 -9.38 -1.63
CA PRO A 65 5.11 -8.00 -1.88
C PRO A 65 3.97 -7.94 -2.90
N SER A 66 3.92 -8.85 -3.88
CA SER A 66 2.82 -8.92 -4.84
C SER A 66 1.49 -9.29 -4.17
N ILE A 67 1.47 -10.29 -3.31
CA ILE A 67 0.28 -10.65 -2.53
C ILE A 67 -0.19 -9.47 -1.68
N ARG A 68 0.73 -8.82 -0.93
CA ARG A 68 0.41 -7.64 -0.13
C ARG A 68 -0.12 -6.48 -0.96
N PHE A 69 0.33 -6.35 -2.21
CA PHE A 69 -0.17 -5.33 -3.12
C PHE A 69 -1.64 -5.56 -3.46
N PHE A 70 -2.02 -6.78 -3.80
CA PHE A 70 -3.40 -7.11 -4.19
C PHE A 70 -4.38 -7.12 -3.02
N THR A 71 -3.91 -7.41 -1.81
CA THR A 71 -4.78 -7.60 -0.65
C THR A 71 -5.10 -6.30 0.09
N ASN A 72 -4.24 -5.28 0.01
CA ASN A 72 -4.49 -4.02 0.69
C ASN A 72 -5.47 -3.15 -0.12
N LYS A 73 -6.62 -2.84 0.48
CA LYS A 73 -7.64 -1.95 -0.08
C LYS A 73 -7.91 -0.81 0.91
N TYR A 74 -8.24 0.34 0.37
CA TYR A 74 -8.62 1.52 1.15
C TYR A 74 -10.02 1.94 0.71
N GLU A 75 -10.96 1.97 1.65
CA GLU A 75 -12.34 2.39 1.42
C GLU A 75 -12.57 3.71 2.15
N ILE A 76 -12.97 4.72 1.38
CA ILE A 76 -13.31 6.04 1.92
C ILE A 76 -14.82 6.19 1.83
N THR A 77 -15.47 6.25 2.99
CA THR A 77 -16.90 6.45 3.09
C THR A 77 -17.22 7.84 3.63
N SER A 78 -18.48 8.22 3.58
CA SER A 78 -18.93 9.53 4.09
C SER A 78 -18.66 9.77 5.57
N ASN A 79 -18.52 8.69 6.37
CA ASN A 79 -18.39 8.77 7.83
C ASN A 79 -17.03 8.33 8.38
N ARG A 80 -16.31 7.47 7.66
CA ARG A 80 -15.06 6.86 8.13
C ARG A 80 -14.14 6.48 6.98
N VAL A 81 -12.87 6.26 7.32
CA VAL A 81 -11.87 5.63 6.44
C VAL A 81 -11.61 4.23 6.95
N VAL A 82 -11.74 3.24 6.08
CA VAL A 82 -11.50 1.84 6.39
C VAL A 82 -10.29 1.36 5.62
N VAL A 83 -9.34 0.76 6.33
CA VAL A 83 -8.10 0.21 5.75
C VAL A 83 -8.09 -1.30 5.97
N HIS A 84 -8.15 -2.03 4.87
CA HIS A 84 -7.98 -3.48 4.89
C HIS A 84 -6.51 -3.83 4.73
N ARG A 85 -5.94 -4.51 5.71
CA ARG A 85 -4.52 -4.93 5.73
C ARG A 85 -4.36 -6.42 5.94
N GLY A 86 -3.17 -6.93 5.60
CA GLY A 86 -2.76 -8.30 5.83
C GLY A 86 -2.69 -9.13 4.55
N LEU A 87 -2.23 -10.38 4.65
CA LEU A 87 -2.13 -11.31 3.52
C LEU A 87 -3.51 -11.72 2.99
N THR A 88 -4.52 -11.70 3.84
CA THR A 88 -5.92 -12.08 3.52
C THR A 88 -6.90 -10.91 3.63
N GLY A 89 -6.43 -9.67 3.92
CA GLY A 89 -7.31 -8.52 4.14
C GLY A 89 -8.09 -8.54 5.47
N ASN A 90 -7.76 -9.46 6.37
CA ASN A 90 -8.53 -9.68 7.61
C ASN A 90 -8.28 -8.62 8.69
N ARG A 91 -7.21 -7.82 8.57
CA ARG A 91 -6.94 -6.75 9.52
C ARG A 91 -7.61 -5.48 9.04
N ILE A 92 -8.69 -5.11 9.69
CA ILE A 92 -9.47 -3.91 9.39
C ILE A 92 -9.09 -2.85 10.43
N GLU A 93 -8.62 -1.71 9.94
CA GLU A 93 -8.38 -0.51 10.76
C GLU A 93 -9.34 0.57 10.29
N GLU A 94 -10.13 1.11 11.22
CA GLU A 94 -11.12 2.14 10.93
C GLU A 94 -10.76 3.44 11.65
N ALA A 95 -11.04 4.57 11.02
CA ALA A 95 -10.97 5.87 11.65
C ALA A 95 -12.15 6.73 11.20
N SER A 96 -12.90 7.24 12.18
CA SER A 96 -13.95 8.22 11.91
C SER A 96 -13.33 9.58 11.57
N TRP A 97 -13.99 10.36 10.71
CA TRP A 97 -13.53 11.71 10.38
C TRP A 97 -13.41 12.62 11.59
N GLY A 98 -14.22 12.39 12.66
CA GLY A 98 -14.17 13.15 13.89
C GLY A 98 -12.96 12.86 14.77
N GLU A 99 -12.29 11.72 14.56
CA GLU A 99 -11.08 11.31 15.30
C GLU A 99 -9.78 11.78 14.63
N LEU A 100 -9.88 12.30 13.40
CA LEU A 100 -8.73 12.76 12.65
C LEU A 100 -8.41 14.21 12.98
N THR A 101 -7.15 14.46 13.36
CA THR A 101 -6.62 15.79 13.69
C THR A 101 -5.84 16.41 12.56
N GLY A 102 -5.36 15.60 11.62
CA GLY A 102 -4.57 16.10 10.49
C GLY A 102 -4.22 15.03 9.48
N VAL A 103 -3.72 15.49 8.33
CA VAL A 103 -3.28 14.64 7.24
C VAL A 103 -1.87 15.06 6.82
N SER A 104 -0.97 14.12 6.66
CA SER A 104 0.36 14.37 6.12
C SER A 104 0.67 13.42 4.96
N VAL A 105 1.41 13.92 3.96
CA VAL A 105 1.85 13.14 2.81
C VAL A 105 3.35 12.90 2.92
N THR A 106 3.74 11.65 3.03
CA THR A 106 5.14 11.24 3.00
C THR A 106 5.48 10.70 1.61
N LYS A 107 6.54 11.22 1.04
CA LYS A 107 7.04 10.75 -0.25
C LYS A 107 7.98 9.60 -0.01
N THR A 108 7.61 8.41 -0.45
CA THR A 108 8.50 7.25 -0.44
C THR A 108 9.33 7.22 -1.72
N PHE A 109 10.60 6.91 -1.57
CA PHE A 109 11.55 6.85 -2.70
C PHE A 109 11.02 5.94 -3.83
N GLY A 110 11.01 6.45 -5.05
CA GLY A 110 10.51 5.75 -6.24
C GLY A 110 9.01 5.92 -6.52
N LEU A 111 8.16 6.23 -5.53
CA LEU A 111 6.74 6.48 -5.75
C LEU A 111 6.43 7.91 -6.19
N TRP A 112 7.29 8.87 -5.84
CA TRP A 112 7.09 10.29 -6.13
C TRP A 112 7.12 10.63 -7.62
N ILE A 113 7.87 9.86 -8.43
CA ILE A 113 8.01 10.09 -9.89
C ILE A 113 6.64 10.00 -10.59
N ARG A 114 5.71 9.20 -10.03
CA ARG A 114 4.36 9.01 -10.58
C ARG A 114 3.25 9.65 -9.75
N GLY A 115 3.60 10.55 -8.81
CA GLY A 115 2.63 11.26 -7.98
C GLY A 115 1.94 10.39 -6.92
N ALA A 116 2.43 9.16 -6.69
CA ALA A 116 2.00 8.32 -5.58
C ALA A 116 2.80 8.66 -4.32
N GLY A 117 2.21 8.42 -3.15
CA GLY A 117 2.85 8.65 -1.86
C GLY A 117 2.10 7.94 -0.75
N ASP A 118 2.68 7.97 0.43
CA ASP A 118 2.04 7.44 1.63
C ASP A 118 1.29 8.60 2.31
N LEU A 119 0.01 8.34 2.60
CA LEU A 119 -0.85 9.28 3.31
C LEU A 119 -0.96 8.82 4.76
N ARG A 120 -0.58 9.70 5.69
CA ARG A 120 -0.71 9.45 7.11
C ARG A 120 -1.82 10.33 7.67
N LEU A 121 -2.82 9.67 8.24
CA LEU A 121 -3.95 10.30 8.92
C LEU A 121 -3.65 10.29 10.41
N HIS A 122 -3.49 11.48 10.99
CA HIS A 122 -3.22 11.64 12.42
C HIS A 122 -4.52 11.53 13.19
N ARG A 123 -4.51 10.70 14.24
CA ARG A 123 -5.65 10.54 15.15
C ARG A 123 -5.41 11.31 16.44
N GLU A 124 -6.48 11.77 17.05
CA GLU A 124 -6.44 12.38 18.39
C GLU A 124 -6.06 11.32 19.44
N PHE A 125 -6.56 10.10 19.29
CA PHE A 125 -6.26 8.97 20.16
C PHE A 125 -5.88 7.75 19.34
N GLY A 126 -4.83 7.04 19.78
CA GLY A 126 -4.36 5.81 19.15
C GLY A 126 -3.26 6.02 18.11
N ALA A 127 -2.98 4.97 17.35
CA ALA A 127 -1.95 4.99 16.31
C ALA A 127 -2.46 5.65 15.03
N ASP A 128 -1.57 6.39 14.35
CA ASP A 128 -1.86 6.98 13.05
C ASP A 128 -2.25 5.92 12.02
N LEU A 129 -3.22 6.27 11.17
CA LEU A 129 -3.63 5.42 10.07
C LEU A 129 -2.80 5.74 8.82
N VAL A 130 -2.04 4.77 8.33
CA VAL A 130 -1.14 4.98 7.18
C VAL A 130 -1.69 4.27 5.94
N LEU A 131 -2.00 5.03 4.89
CA LEU A 131 -2.40 4.54 3.58
C LEU A 131 -1.16 4.55 2.67
N GLN A 132 -0.62 3.38 2.36
CA GLN A 132 0.61 3.25 1.58
C GLN A 132 0.36 3.20 0.07
N GLY A 133 1.22 3.89 -0.71
CA GLY A 133 1.21 3.81 -2.16
C GLY A 133 -0.06 4.36 -2.81
N VAL A 134 -0.65 5.41 -2.24
CA VAL A 134 -1.87 6.03 -2.75
C VAL A 134 -1.55 6.85 -4.01
N PRO A 135 -2.29 6.63 -5.12
CA PRO A 135 -2.15 7.45 -6.31
C PRO A 135 -2.63 8.87 -6.04
N LYS A 136 -1.92 9.86 -6.56
CA LYS A 136 -2.26 11.29 -6.38
C LYS A 136 -2.43 11.70 -4.90
N ALA A 137 -1.57 11.18 -4.02
CA ALA A 137 -1.64 11.36 -2.56
C ALA A 137 -1.85 12.82 -2.13
N LYS A 138 -1.20 13.79 -2.79
CA LYS A 138 -1.38 15.22 -2.51
C LYS A 138 -2.78 15.74 -2.80
N ARG A 139 -3.43 15.23 -3.85
CA ARG A 139 -4.79 15.64 -4.19
C ARG A 139 -5.76 15.07 -3.16
N LEU A 140 -5.60 13.79 -2.86
CA LEU A 140 -6.42 13.12 -1.86
C LEU A 140 -6.26 13.74 -0.47
N ALA A 141 -5.04 14.13 -0.06
CA ALA A 141 -4.81 14.82 1.20
C ALA A 141 -5.62 16.12 1.29
N ARG A 142 -5.61 16.94 0.24
CA ARG A 142 -6.39 18.18 0.19
C ARG A 142 -7.89 17.94 0.24
N ASP A 143 -8.37 16.90 -0.45
CA ASP A 143 -9.78 16.53 -0.44
C ASP A 143 -10.20 16.09 0.98
N ILE A 144 -9.39 15.31 1.66
CA ILE A 144 -9.62 14.87 3.04
C ILE A 144 -9.61 16.06 4.01
N GLU A 145 -8.62 16.96 3.90
CA GLU A 145 -8.56 18.19 4.71
C GLU A 145 -9.82 19.04 4.50
N GLY A 146 -10.29 19.15 3.25
CA GLY A 146 -11.54 19.82 2.91
C GLY A 146 -12.77 19.21 3.59
N PHE A 147 -12.84 17.88 3.66
CA PHE A 147 -13.91 17.17 4.39
C PHE A 147 -13.83 17.39 5.90
N MET A 148 -12.65 17.36 6.48
CA MET A 148 -12.43 17.61 7.92
C MET A 148 -12.86 19.04 8.28
N THR A 149 -12.43 20.04 7.51
CA THR A 149 -12.76 21.46 7.73
C THR A 149 -14.25 21.74 7.61
N LYS A 150 -14.90 21.16 6.59
CA LYS A 150 -16.33 21.33 6.35
C LYS A 150 -17.17 20.78 7.52
N ARG A 151 -16.73 19.69 8.11
CA ARG A 151 -17.44 19.06 9.24
C ARG A 151 -17.17 19.75 10.56
N SER A 152 -15.96 20.27 10.78
CA SER A 152 -15.62 21.12 11.93
C SER A 152 -16.40 22.45 11.93
N GLY A 153 -16.70 22.98 10.74
CA GLY A 153 -17.51 24.20 10.58
C GLY A 153 -19.03 24.03 10.77
N MET A 154 -19.55 22.79 10.71
CA MET A 154 -20.97 22.50 10.94
C MET A 154 -21.31 22.24 12.44
N GLY A 155 -20.32 22.23 13.31
CA GLY A 155 -20.48 22.00 14.75
C GLY A 155 -20.45 23.26 15.61
N LYS A 156 -20.63 24.44 14.99
CA LYS A 156 -20.79 25.71 15.72
C LYS A 156 -22.17 26.31 15.50
#